data_add6a2b3536302b6aec59d3e3f059682
#
_entry.id   add6a2b3536302b6aec59d3e3f059682
#
_cell.length_a   1.000
_cell.length_b   1.000
_cell.length_c   1.000
_cell.angle_alpha   90.00
_cell.angle_beta   90.00
_cell.angle_gamma   90.00
#
_symmetry.space_group_name_H-M   'P 1'
#
loop_
_entity.id
_entity.type
_entity.pdbx_description
1 polymer ?
#
loop_
_entity_poly.entity_id
_entity_poly.type
_entity_poly.pdbx_seq_one_letter_code
_entity_poly.pdbx_strand_id
1 'polypeptide(L)'
;MENTSVLFLTVPASLKDELSEPGFEVDPSILLPVELEPGENTLDPDKLSWEMIISGMLRIISVYGRKNPIDSPLVSKKAIKPGDIIPEAGMADLPPRWIDYYRRFVLTVKPGIYHEFTGATIVKAGNGEFDLALEINAVLEGLFPGSPGVLLNKALLLEDKAEALEKNGRNAEKENAQVQEAYRNALSMEPVLPDTFFNAGFFYMKQREFVLAKDCFSSYVSTIENSEITPEIPREKLKQAKKIIREINSQGLDDNSFREAYDCINQGKDEEGLSKIRDFIESHPKVWNGWFVLGWALRKLGRFADGLEALEKAVEMGGVSSDIQNEKAICLMETGDLDSARKELSAALREEPENIKIISNLGVLALKAGKEDEAAAFFRTVLELDPSDPLAKHYLK
;
A
#
# COMPACT_ATOMS: atom_id res chain seq x y z
N MET A 1 -7.79 -17.76 3.47
CA MET A 1 -6.62 -18.23 4.25
C MET A 1 -6.98 -19.59 4.79
N GLU A 2 -6.30 -20.61 4.32
CA GLU A 2 -6.48 -21.97 4.83
C GLU A 2 -6.00 -22.00 6.29
N ASN A 3 -6.77 -22.67 7.15
CA ASN A 3 -6.48 -22.77 8.59
C ASN A 3 -5.23 -23.67 8.78
N THR A 4 -4.05 -23.08 8.70
CA THR A 4 -2.79 -23.75 8.99
C THR A 4 -2.64 -23.95 10.49
N SER A 5 -2.26 -25.14 10.90
CA SER A 5 -2.00 -25.52 12.29
C SER A 5 -0.56 -25.97 12.45
N VAL A 6 -0.03 -25.82 13.64
CA VAL A 6 1.33 -26.26 13.99
C VAL A 6 1.25 -27.30 15.09
N LEU A 7 1.88 -28.46 14.85
CA LEU A 7 2.06 -29.54 15.82
C LEU A 7 3.38 -29.32 16.59
N PHE A 8 3.34 -29.46 17.91
CA PHE A 8 4.54 -29.32 18.75
C PHE A 8 5.13 -30.68 19.14
N LEU A 9 6.42 -30.87 18.84
CA LEU A 9 7.15 -32.11 19.13
C LEU A 9 8.31 -31.86 20.09
N THR A 10 8.67 -32.87 20.87
CA THR A 10 9.96 -32.88 21.57
C THR A 10 11.08 -33.07 20.59
N VAL A 11 12.23 -32.47 20.85
CA VAL A 11 13.45 -32.66 20.03
C VAL A 11 13.84 -34.13 20.06
N PRO A 12 13.80 -34.87 18.93
CA PRO A 12 14.23 -36.26 18.87
C PRO A 12 15.73 -36.37 19.19
N ALA A 13 16.12 -37.46 19.85
CA ALA A 13 17.53 -37.66 20.21
C ALA A 13 18.46 -37.72 18.97
N SER A 14 17.97 -38.30 17.87
CA SER A 14 18.66 -38.34 16.58
C SER A 14 18.97 -36.97 15.98
N LEU A 15 18.11 -35.99 16.22
CA LEU A 15 18.27 -34.62 15.70
C LEU A 15 19.24 -33.79 16.54
N LYS A 16 19.55 -34.18 17.79
CA LYS A 16 20.51 -33.47 18.63
C LYS A 16 21.95 -33.56 18.08
N ASP A 17 22.27 -34.69 17.49
CA ASP A 17 23.61 -34.93 16.96
C ASP A 17 23.86 -34.23 15.62
N GLU A 18 22.79 -34.10 14.79
CA GLU A 18 22.82 -33.39 13.52
C GLU A 18 22.82 -31.85 13.68
N LEU A 19 22.22 -31.36 14.77
CA LEU A 19 22.12 -29.91 15.07
C LEU A 19 23.32 -29.34 15.84
N SER A 20 24.30 -30.14 16.13
CA SER A 20 25.54 -29.69 16.82
C SER A 20 26.45 -28.87 15.90
N GLU A 21 25.88 -27.93 15.12
CA GLU A 21 26.70 -26.96 14.43
C GLU A 21 27.35 -25.99 15.41
N PRO A 22 28.62 -25.58 15.16
CA PRO A 22 29.34 -24.71 16.08
C PRO A 22 28.59 -23.39 16.26
N GLY A 23 28.03 -23.19 17.44
CA GLY A 23 27.36 -21.94 17.85
C GLY A 23 25.85 -22.03 18.16
N PHE A 24 25.20 -23.18 17.96
CA PHE A 24 23.80 -23.37 18.36
C PHE A 24 23.64 -24.51 19.36
N GLU A 25 23.16 -24.19 20.56
CA GLU A 25 22.85 -25.17 21.62
C GLU A 25 21.34 -25.49 21.60
N VAL A 26 21.04 -26.79 21.42
CA VAL A 26 19.63 -27.26 21.40
C VAL A 26 19.09 -27.27 22.82
N ASP A 27 18.06 -26.44 23.09
CA ASP A 27 17.30 -26.44 24.35
C ASP A 27 16.23 -27.51 24.35
N PRO A 28 16.37 -28.59 25.13
CA PRO A 28 15.39 -29.68 25.17
C PRO A 28 14.07 -29.30 25.83
N SER A 29 13.99 -28.13 26.48
CA SER A 29 12.76 -27.62 27.11
C SER A 29 11.86 -26.87 26.13
N ILE A 30 12.35 -26.58 24.92
CA ILE A 30 11.62 -25.90 23.85
C ILE A 30 11.13 -26.92 22.84
N LEU A 31 9.83 -26.95 22.59
CA LEU A 31 9.24 -27.86 21.62
C LEU A 31 9.49 -27.34 20.20
N LEU A 32 9.68 -28.27 19.25
CA LEU A 32 9.83 -27.93 17.83
C LEU A 32 8.45 -27.88 17.16
N PRO A 33 8.15 -26.77 16.49
CA PRO A 33 6.91 -26.65 15.72
C PRO A 33 7.07 -27.31 14.37
N VAL A 34 6.04 -28.03 13.93
CA VAL A 34 5.95 -28.65 12.60
C VAL A 34 4.67 -28.14 11.95
N GLU A 35 4.79 -27.52 10.79
CA GLU A 35 3.63 -27.08 10.02
C GLU A 35 2.89 -28.30 9.45
N LEU A 36 1.58 -28.35 9.65
CA LEU A 36 0.71 -29.38 9.12
C LEU A 36 0.02 -28.91 7.84
N GLU A 37 -0.20 -29.82 6.91
CA GLU A 37 -1.03 -29.52 5.75
C GLU A 37 -2.46 -29.14 6.16
N PRO A 38 -3.16 -28.29 5.39
CA PRO A 38 -4.51 -27.88 5.72
C PRO A 38 -5.47 -29.07 5.89
N GLY A 39 -6.06 -29.19 7.08
CA GLY A 39 -6.99 -30.27 7.44
C GLY A 39 -6.33 -31.53 8.03
N GLU A 40 -5.01 -31.60 8.09
CA GLU A 40 -4.32 -32.67 8.80
C GLU A 40 -4.26 -32.39 10.31
N ASN A 41 -4.52 -33.43 11.12
CA ASN A 41 -4.45 -33.41 12.58
C ASN A 41 -3.41 -34.39 13.13
N THR A 42 -2.68 -35.07 12.27
CA THR A 42 -1.66 -36.06 12.65
C THR A 42 -0.49 -35.94 11.68
N LEU A 43 0.70 -36.17 12.18
CA LEU A 43 1.93 -36.25 11.38
C LEU A 43 2.35 -37.71 11.30
N ASP A 44 2.66 -38.20 10.09
CA ASP A 44 3.36 -39.44 9.87
C ASP A 44 4.84 -39.24 10.27
N PRO A 45 5.36 -39.94 11.28
CA PRO A 45 6.75 -39.75 11.74
C PRO A 45 7.79 -39.99 10.64
N ASP A 46 7.49 -40.82 9.66
CA ASP A 46 8.41 -41.15 8.56
C ASP A 46 8.51 -40.01 7.52
N LYS A 47 7.57 -39.04 7.58
CA LYS A 47 7.57 -37.86 6.72
C LYS A 47 8.17 -36.60 7.38
N LEU A 48 8.55 -36.68 8.65
CA LEU A 48 9.14 -35.51 9.34
C LEU A 48 10.43 -35.09 8.67
N SER A 49 10.46 -33.86 8.20
CA SER A 49 11.65 -33.24 7.59
C SER A 49 12.05 -31.93 8.31
N TRP A 50 13.28 -31.53 8.09
CA TRP A 50 13.77 -30.25 8.58
C TRP A 50 13.01 -29.07 7.96
N GLU A 51 12.62 -29.20 6.72
CA GLU A 51 11.84 -28.17 6.03
C GLU A 51 10.51 -27.92 6.75
N MET A 52 9.82 -28.96 7.20
CA MET A 52 8.56 -28.85 7.94
C MET A 52 8.75 -28.16 9.30
N ILE A 53 9.86 -28.44 9.99
CA ILE A 53 10.20 -27.81 11.27
C ILE A 53 10.53 -26.32 11.07
N ILE A 54 11.36 -26.01 10.07
CA ILE A 54 11.71 -24.62 9.72
C ILE A 54 10.47 -23.86 9.27
N SER A 55 9.62 -24.46 8.46
CA SER A 55 8.34 -23.88 8.02
C SER A 55 7.46 -23.55 9.23
N GLY A 56 7.31 -24.48 10.18
CA GLY A 56 6.57 -24.24 11.41
C GLY A 56 7.15 -23.11 12.26
N MET A 57 8.50 -23.03 12.36
CA MET A 57 9.17 -21.89 13.02
C MET A 57 8.89 -20.56 12.31
N LEU A 58 9.03 -20.52 10.99
CA LEU A 58 8.78 -19.33 10.18
C LEU A 58 7.32 -18.88 10.28
N ARG A 59 6.38 -19.83 10.30
CA ARG A 59 4.96 -19.54 10.48
C ARG A 59 4.69 -18.86 11.82
N ILE A 60 5.20 -19.42 12.92
CA ILE A 60 5.08 -18.81 14.25
C ILE A 60 5.73 -17.42 14.28
N ILE A 61 6.94 -17.29 13.76
CA ILE A 61 7.67 -16.03 13.71
C ILE A 61 6.88 -14.97 12.93
N SER A 62 6.27 -15.33 11.79
CA SER A 62 5.48 -14.39 10.99
C SER A 62 4.23 -13.90 11.73
N VAL A 63 3.52 -14.80 12.43
CA VAL A 63 2.33 -14.44 13.23
C VAL A 63 2.71 -13.52 14.39
N TYR A 64 3.83 -13.82 15.06
CA TYR A 64 4.34 -13.00 16.15
C TYR A 64 4.84 -11.63 15.65
N GLY A 65 5.47 -11.55 14.49
CA GLY A 65 5.94 -10.32 13.88
C GLY A 65 4.82 -9.36 13.46
N ARG A 66 3.62 -9.87 13.20
CA ARG A 66 2.42 -9.05 12.88
C ARG A 66 1.80 -8.37 14.11
N LYS A 67 2.14 -8.82 15.32
CA LYS A 67 1.69 -8.16 16.55
C LYS A 67 2.55 -6.94 16.83
N ASN A 68 1.89 -5.82 17.08
CA ASN A 68 2.56 -4.60 17.55
C ASN A 68 3.26 -4.92 18.89
N PRO A 69 4.56 -4.68 19.05
CA PRO A 69 5.29 -5.00 20.29
C PRO A 69 4.75 -4.24 21.52
N ILE A 70 3.87 -3.27 21.33
CA ILE A 70 3.29 -2.42 22.38
C ILE A 70 2.04 -3.04 23.02
N ASP A 71 1.39 -4.00 22.36
CA ASP A 71 0.13 -4.57 22.80
C ASP A 71 0.34 -5.86 23.62
N SER A 72 0.61 -5.70 24.89
CA SER A 72 0.47 -6.68 25.99
C SER A 72 1.64 -7.63 26.31
N PRO A 73 1.99 -7.75 27.58
CA PRO A 73 2.74 -8.91 28.05
C PRO A 73 1.81 -10.13 28.02
N LEU A 74 1.85 -10.90 26.95
CA LEU A 74 1.07 -12.12 26.82
C LEU A 74 1.68 -13.20 27.69
N VAL A 75 1.05 -13.42 28.81
CA VAL A 75 1.26 -14.60 29.62
C VAL A 75 0.42 -15.72 29.00
N SER A 76 1.05 -16.67 28.33
CA SER A 76 0.39 -17.90 27.90
C SER A 76 -0.28 -18.55 29.12
N LYS A 77 -1.60 -18.64 29.11
CA LYS A 77 -2.37 -19.19 30.21
C LYS A 77 -2.33 -20.72 30.27
N LYS A 78 -1.84 -21.39 29.23
CA LYS A 78 -1.80 -22.85 29.12
C LYS A 78 -0.40 -23.32 28.77
N ALA A 79 0.12 -24.30 29.54
CA ALA A 79 1.37 -24.96 29.20
C ALA A 79 1.17 -25.82 27.95
N ILE A 80 1.96 -25.59 26.92
CA ILE A 80 1.96 -26.36 25.68
C ILE A 80 2.73 -27.65 25.92
N LYS A 81 2.17 -28.77 25.47
CA LYS A 81 2.71 -30.12 25.63
C LYS A 81 3.11 -30.71 24.27
N PRO A 82 4.02 -31.68 24.24
CA PRO A 82 4.26 -32.47 23.05
C PRO A 82 2.97 -33.11 22.55
N GLY A 83 2.69 -32.99 21.24
CA GLY A 83 1.46 -33.47 20.62
C GLY A 83 0.33 -32.44 20.57
N ASP A 84 0.47 -31.28 21.23
CA ASP A 84 -0.53 -30.22 21.10
C ASP A 84 -0.48 -29.61 19.66
N ILE A 85 -1.66 -29.40 19.09
CA ILE A 85 -1.85 -28.71 17.81
C ILE A 85 -2.40 -27.32 18.11
N ILE A 86 -1.73 -26.31 17.60
CA ILE A 86 -2.10 -24.90 17.82
C ILE A 86 -2.46 -24.25 16.48
N PRO A 87 -3.69 -23.74 16.31
CA PRO A 87 -4.09 -22.96 15.17
C PRO A 87 -3.39 -21.58 15.15
N GLU A 88 -3.34 -20.94 13.99
CA GLU A 88 -2.68 -19.65 13.79
C GLU A 88 -3.03 -18.60 14.87
N ALA A 89 -4.31 -18.51 15.25
CA ALA A 89 -4.78 -17.58 16.28
C ALA A 89 -4.11 -17.77 17.65
N GLY A 90 -3.66 -19.00 17.98
CA GLY A 90 -2.98 -19.32 19.24
C GLY A 90 -1.46 -19.18 19.19
N MET A 91 -0.87 -19.10 17.99
CA MET A 91 0.60 -19.01 17.84
C MET A 91 1.17 -17.71 18.43
N ALA A 92 0.38 -16.68 18.45
CA ALA A 92 0.76 -15.39 19.00
C ALA A 92 0.87 -15.38 20.54
N ASP A 93 0.39 -16.40 21.23
CA ASP A 93 0.40 -16.54 22.71
C ASP A 93 1.56 -17.40 23.22
N LEU A 94 2.49 -17.77 22.33
CA LEU A 94 3.68 -18.55 22.66
C LEU A 94 4.64 -17.75 23.55
N PRO A 95 5.40 -18.42 24.43
CA PRO A 95 6.39 -17.74 25.29
C PRO A 95 7.43 -16.99 24.44
N PRO A 96 7.74 -15.72 24.72
CA PRO A 96 8.73 -14.94 23.98
C PRO A 96 10.08 -15.64 23.82
N ARG A 97 10.54 -16.37 24.84
CA ARG A 97 11.79 -17.15 24.82
C ARG A 97 11.83 -18.21 23.70
N TRP A 98 10.65 -18.77 23.32
CA TRP A 98 10.55 -19.73 22.23
C TRP A 98 10.72 -19.04 20.88
N ILE A 99 10.15 -17.84 20.75
CA ILE A 99 10.29 -17.03 19.53
C ILE A 99 11.76 -16.64 19.31
N ASP A 100 12.43 -16.20 20.37
CA ASP A 100 13.86 -15.86 20.30
C ASP A 100 14.75 -17.07 19.99
N TYR A 101 14.37 -18.23 20.49
CA TYR A 101 15.04 -19.49 20.17
C TYR A 101 14.83 -19.84 18.69
N TYR A 102 13.60 -19.79 18.18
CA TYR A 102 13.29 -20.08 16.78
C TYR A 102 13.98 -19.11 15.82
N ARG A 103 14.03 -17.81 16.15
CA ARG A 103 14.80 -16.82 15.38
C ARG A 103 16.27 -17.21 15.27
N ARG A 104 16.92 -17.47 16.40
CA ARG A 104 18.33 -17.86 16.40
C ARG A 104 18.57 -19.15 15.64
N PHE A 105 17.69 -20.14 15.80
CA PHE A 105 17.76 -21.39 15.06
C PHE A 105 17.71 -21.15 13.54
N VAL A 106 16.67 -20.46 13.05
CA VAL A 106 16.50 -20.16 11.62
C VAL A 106 17.68 -19.39 11.06
N LEU A 107 18.16 -18.37 11.79
CA LEU A 107 19.30 -17.55 11.33
C LEU A 107 20.62 -18.32 11.31
N THR A 108 20.80 -19.33 12.17
CA THR A 108 21.97 -20.20 12.15
C THR A 108 21.93 -21.16 10.96
N VAL A 109 20.78 -21.79 10.71
CA VAL A 109 20.62 -22.75 9.62
C VAL A 109 20.53 -22.06 8.25
N LYS A 110 19.93 -20.87 8.19
CA LYS A 110 19.77 -20.09 6.95
C LYS A 110 20.30 -18.64 7.11
N PRO A 111 21.62 -18.44 7.19
CA PRO A 111 22.19 -17.11 7.43
C PRO A 111 21.89 -16.11 6.31
N GLY A 112 21.63 -16.58 5.09
CA GLY A 112 21.27 -15.76 3.92
C GLY A 112 19.79 -15.42 3.79
N ILE A 113 18.92 -15.85 4.72
CA ILE A 113 17.46 -15.74 4.61
C ILE A 113 16.97 -14.31 4.43
N TYR A 114 17.67 -13.32 4.98
CA TYR A 114 17.32 -11.91 4.80
C TYR A 114 17.34 -11.50 3.32
N HIS A 115 18.42 -11.80 2.62
CA HIS A 115 18.57 -11.45 1.20
C HIS A 115 17.67 -12.29 0.32
N GLU A 116 17.55 -13.58 0.63
CA GLU A 116 16.67 -14.51 -0.10
C GLU A 116 15.20 -14.02 -0.05
N PHE A 117 14.69 -13.73 1.15
CA PHE A 117 13.30 -13.33 1.32
C PHE A 117 13.03 -11.90 0.83
N THR A 118 13.98 -10.98 1.03
CA THR A 118 13.87 -9.64 0.44
C THR A 118 13.82 -9.71 -1.10
N GLY A 119 14.66 -10.53 -1.72
CA GLY A 119 14.61 -10.78 -3.16
C GLY A 119 13.27 -11.41 -3.59
N ALA A 120 12.76 -12.38 -2.82
CA ALA A 120 11.48 -13.01 -3.09
C ALA A 120 10.31 -12.02 -3.00
N THR A 121 10.30 -11.08 -2.04
CA THR A 121 9.25 -10.05 -1.98
C THR A 121 9.23 -9.18 -3.22
N ILE A 122 10.39 -8.78 -3.74
CA ILE A 122 10.50 -7.95 -4.96
C ILE A 122 9.94 -8.71 -6.17
N VAL A 123 10.33 -9.99 -6.33
CA VAL A 123 9.86 -10.81 -7.46
C VAL A 123 8.35 -11.01 -7.39
N LYS A 124 7.81 -11.32 -6.20
CA LYS A 124 6.36 -11.53 -6.01
C LYS A 124 5.56 -10.27 -6.25
N ALA A 125 6.01 -9.13 -5.74
CA ALA A 125 5.38 -7.84 -6.01
C ALA A 125 5.40 -7.48 -7.52
N GLY A 126 6.54 -7.70 -8.19
CA GLY A 126 6.66 -7.47 -9.63
C GLY A 126 5.72 -8.34 -10.48
N ASN A 127 5.30 -9.51 -9.96
CA ASN A 127 4.30 -10.39 -10.59
C ASN A 127 2.85 -10.01 -10.20
N GLY A 128 2.62 -9.00 -9.38
CA GLY A 128 1.30 -8.64 -8.86
C GLY A 128 0.82 -9.52 -7.69
N GLU A 129 1.65 -10.43 -7.17
CA GLU A 129 1.34 -11.34 -6.06
C GLU A 129 1.56 -10.64 -4.70
N PHE A 130 0.93 -9.48 -4.51
CA PHE A 130 1.19 -8.59 -3.35
C PHE A 130 0.90 -9.25 -2.00
N ASP A 131 -0.16 -10.06 -1.89
CA ASP A 131 -0.50 -10.71 -0.63
C ASP A 131 0.58 -11.71 -0.21
N LEU A 132 1.13 -12.46 -1.16
CA LEU A 132 2.24 -13.38 -0.90
C LEU A 132 3.54 -12.63 -0.57
N ALA A 133 3.82 -11.51 -1.26
CA ALA A 133 4.96 -10.65 -0.93
C ALA A 133 4.86 -10.10 0.50
N LEU A 134 3.68 -9.67 0.93
CA LEU A 134 3.41 -9.20 2.30
C LEU A 134 3.53 -10.33 3.33
N GLU A 135 3.13 -11.56 3.01
CA GLU A 135 3.34 -12.72 3.88
C GLU A 135 4.84 -13.02 4.09
N ILE A 136 5.63 -12.98 3.02
CA ILE A 136 7.09 -13.15 3.11
C ILE A 136 7.70 -12.00 3.93
N ASN A 137 7.27 -10.76 3.71
CA ASN A 137 7.74 -9.62 4.51
C ASN A 137 7.38 -9.76 5.99
N ALA A 138 6.22 -10.33 6.33
CA ALA A 138 5.83 -10.58 7.73
C ALA A 138 6.77 -11.59 8.41
N VAL A 139 7.31 -12.57 7.68
CA VAL A 139 8.38 -13.45 8.19
C VAL A 139 9.63 -12.63 8.48
N LEU A 140 10.02 -11.71 7.59
CA LEU A 140 11.18 -10.83 7.82
C LEU A 140 10.98 -9.92 9.03
N GLU A 141 9.78 -9.35 9.22
CA GLU A 141 9.46 -8.56 10.42
C GLU A 141 9.62 -9.39 11.70
N GLY A 142 9.17 -10.64 11.67
CA GLY A 142 9.30 -11.54 12.79
C GLY A 142 10.75 -11.99 13.05
N LEU A 143 11.55 -12.21 12.01
CA LEU A 143 12.97 -12.60 12.12
C LEU A 143 13.86 -11.42 12.56
N PHE A 144 13.58 -10.23 12.04
CA PHE A 144 14.38 -9.01 12.24
C PHE A 144 13.51 -7.89 12.82
N PRO A 145 13.02 -8.04 14.06
CA PRO A 145 12.13 -7.06 14.66
C PRO A 145 12.83 -5.70 14.77
N GLY A 146 12.12 -4.68 14.34
CA GLY A 146 12.66 -3.31 14.34
C GLY A 146 13.68 -3.03 13.24
N SER A 147 13.83 -3.89 12.23
CA SER A 147 14.68 -3.60 11.08
C SER A 147 14.05 -2.48 10.22
N PRO A 148 14.70 -1.30 10.11
CA PRO A 148 14.16 -0.20 9.33
C PRO A 148 13.94 -0.55 7.85
N GLY A 149 14.82 -1.40 7.28
CA GLY A 149 14.72 -1.86 5.90
C GLY A 149 13.48 -2.75 5.66
N VAL A 150 13.14 -3.61 6.62
CA VAL A 150 11.95 -4.48 6.52
C VAL A 150 10.67 -3.68 6.64
N LEU A 151 10.64 -2.67 7.52
CA LEU A 151 9.48 -1.79 7.67
C LEU A 151 9.27 -0.90 6.45
N LEU A 152 10.35 -0.36 5.87
CA LEU A 152 10.27 0.38 4.61
C LEU A 152 9.76 -0.52 3.49
N ASN A 153 10.29 -1.75 3.38
CA ASN A 153 9.84 -2.70 2.36
C ASN A 153 8.34 -3.00 2.46
N LYS A 154 7.81 -3.14 3.69
CA LYS A 154 6.37 -3.30 3.91
C LYS A 154 5.56 -2.11 3.39
N ALA A 155 6.00 -0.88 3.67
CA ALA A 155 5.32 0.32 3.20
C ALA A 155 5.28 0.37 1.67
N LEU A 156 6.41 0.06 1.00
CA LEU A 156 6.50 0.01 -0.46
C LEU A 156 5.58 -1.08 -1.06
N LEU A 157 5.56 -2.29 -0.48
CA LEU A 157 4.67 -3.38 -0.94
C LEU A 157 3.18 -3.01 -0.84
N LEU A 158 2.80 -2.34 0.25
CA LEU A 158 1.43 -1.85 0.43
C LEU A 158 1.10 -0.73 -0.56
N GLU A 159 2.06 0.17 -0.83
CA GLU A 159 1.91 1.24 -1.81
C GLU A 159 1.73 0.67 -3.23
N ASP A 160 2.58 -0.26 -3.65
CA ASP A 160 2.46 -0.94 -4.95
C ASP A 160 1.09 -1.63 -5.10
N LYS A 161 0.60 -2.26 -4.03
CA LYS A 161 -0.73 -2.89 -4.01
C LYS A 161 -1.84 -1.85 -4.16
N ALA A 162 -1.77 -0.73 -3.43
CA ALA A 162 -2.74 0.36 -3.54
C ALA A 162 -2.74 0.97 -4.94
N GLU A 163 -1.55 1.22 -5.51
CA GLU A 163 -1.42 1.72 -6.88
C GLU A 163 -2.00 0.78 -7.93
N ALA A 164 -1.80 -0.52 -7.77
CA ALA A 164 -2.38 -1.50 -8.68
C ALA A 164 -3.91 -1.48 -8.65
N LEU A 165 -4.53 -1.24 -7.48
CA LEU A 165 -5.98 -1.06 -7.36
C LEU A 165 -6.45 0.25 -8.01
N GLU A 166 -5.74 1.36 -7.77
CA GLU A 166 -6.06 2.67 -8.34
C GLU A 166 -5.97 2.67 -9.87
N LYS A 167 -4.92 2.05 -10.44
CA LYS A 167 -4.77 1.89 -11.89
C LYS A 167 -5.95 1.16 -12.52
N ASN A 168 -6.53 0.22 -11.80
CA ASN A 168 -7.74 -0.49 -12.23
C ASN A 168 -9.04 0.26 -11.88
N GLY A 169 -8.96 1.53 -11.46
CA GLY A 169 -10.11 2.35 -11.09
C GLY A 169 -10.87 1.87 -9.84
N ARG A 170 -10.27 0.97 -9.03
CA ARG A 170 -10.85 0.49 -7.78
C ARG A 170 -10.58 1.46 -6.64
N ASN A 171 -11.47 1.45 -5.64
CA ASN A 171 -11.23 2.22 -4.42
C ASN A 171 -10.09 1.59 -3.62
N ALA A 172 -9.02 2.36 -3.38
CA ALA A 172 -7.85 1.95 -2.59
C ALA A 172 -7.75 2.71 -1.24
N GLU A 173 -8.83 3.32 -0.77
CA GLU A 173 -8.84 4.11 0.48
C GLU A 173 -8.36 3.29 1.68
N LYS A 174 -8.82 2.04 1.80
CA LYS A 174 -8.41 1.13 2.86
C LYS A 174 -6.93 0.78 2.77
N GLU A 175 -6.45 0.49 1.57
CA GLU A 175 -5.05 0.19 1.30
C GLU A 175 -4.17 1.41 1.56
N ASN A 176 -4.57 2.59 1.12
CA ASN A 176 -3.86 3.84 1.40
C ASN A 176 -3.76 4.14 2.90
N ALA A 177 -4.79 3.83 3.69
CA ALA A 177 -4.72 3.92 5.14
C ALA A 177 -3.67 2.95 5.73
N GLN A 178 -3.54 1.74 5.17
CA GLN A 178 -2.50 0.78 5.58
C GLN A 178 -1.09 1.25 5.18
N VAL A 179 -0.93 1.85 4.00
CA VAL A 179 0.32 2.47 3.56
C VAL A 179 0.74 3.59 4.52
N GLN A 180 -0.19 4.47 4.87
CA GLN A 180 0.07 5.58 5.80
C GLN A 180 0.55 5.06 7.17
N GLU A 181 -0.11 4.03 7.70
CA GLU A 181 0.28 3.40 8.96
C GLU A 181 1.68 2.76 8.86
N ALA A 182 1.98 2.07 7.74
CA ALA A 182 3.28 1.45 7.53
C ALA A 182 4.41 2.49 7.44
N TYR A 183 4.20 3.60 6.71
CA TYR A 183 5.18 4.69 6.69
C TYR A 183 5.33 5.36 8.06
N ARG A 184 4.24 5.57 8.80
CA ARG A 184 4.31 6.11 10.16
C ARG A 184 5.18 5.23 11.07
N ASN A 185 4.98 3.91 11.00
CA ASN A 185 5.77 2.94 11.75
C ASN A 185 7.25 2.97 11.33
N ALA A 186 7.53 3.00 10.02
CA ALA A 186 8.90 3.08 9.53
C ALA A 186 9.62 4.39 9.90
N LEU A 187 8.89 5.51 9.92
CA LEU A 187 9.39 6.83 10.32
C LEU A 187 9.60 6.97 11.83
N SER A 188 8.97 6.11 12.66
CA SER A 188 9.15 6.12 14.12
C SER A 188 10.39 5.36 14.60
N MET A 189 11.11 4.68 13.70
CA MET A 189 12.31 3.91 14.05
C MET A 189 13.53 4.83 14.18
N GLU A 190 14.46 4.44 15.06
CA GLU A 190 15.75 5.13 15.22
C GLU A 190 16.91 4.15 14.99
N PRO A 191 17.80 4.44 14.02
CA PRO A 191 17.78 5.56 13.08
C PRO A 191 16.79 5.34 11.91
N VAL A 192 16.15 6.39 11.44
CA VAL A 192 15.32 6.34 10.23
C VAL A 192 16.21 6.24 9.00
N LEU A 193 15.88 5.32 8.08
CA LEU A 193 16.57 5.25 6.80
C LEU A 193 16.21 6.48 5.95
N PRO A 194 17.19 7.15 5.31
CA PRO A 194 16.91 8.30 4.44
C PRO A 194 15.85 7.99 3.37
N ASP A 195 15.92 6.79 2.77
CA ASP A 195 14.94 6.37 1.76
C ASP A 195 13.51 6.27 2.30
N THR A 196 13.32 6.07 3.61
CA THR A 196 11.98 6.10 4.22
C THR A 196 11.37 7.50 4.12
N PHE A 197 12.12 8.54 4.45
CA PHE A 197 11.68 9.92 4.28
C PHE A 197 11.35 10.24 2.82
N PHE A 198 12.23 9.82 1.91
CA PHE A 198 12.08 10.10 0.48
C PHE A 198 10.81 9.47 -0.09
N ASN A 199 10.57 8.18 0.16
CA ASN A 199 9.40 7.46 -0.35
C ASN A 199 8.11 7.93 0.35
N ALA A 200 8.10 8.11 1.67
CA ALA A 200 6.97 8.67 2.39
C ALA A 200 6.59 10.06 1.87
N GLY A 201 7.57 10.90 1.49
CA GLY A 201 7.34 12.19 0.88
C GLY A 201 6.53 12.09 -0.40
N PHE A 202 6.83 11.13 -1.28
CA PHE A 202 6.06 10.90 -2.51
C PHE A 202 4.67 10.36 -2.22
N PHE A 203 4.55 9.40 -1.29
CA PHE A 203 3.25 8.91 -0.87
C PHE A 203 2.35 10.05 -0.38
N TYR A 204 2.85 10.93 0.50
CA TYR A 204 2.08 12.07 0.98
C TYR A 204 1.78 13.10 -0.11
N MET A 205 2.66 13.28 -1.11
CA MET A 205 2.35 14.10 -2.30
C MET A 205 1.14 13.57 -3.05
N LYS A 206 1.06 12.24 -3.27
CA LYS A 206 -0.09 11.58 -3.90
C LYS A 206 -1.37 11.76 -3.11
N GLN A 207 -1.28 11.65 -1.77
CA GLN A 207 -2.42 11.85 -0.87
C GLN A 207 -2.79 13.34 -0.70
N ARG A 208 -2.07 14.25 -1.36
CA ARG A 208 -2.23 15.72 -1.23
C ARG A 208 -1.99 16.25 0.19
N GLU A 209 -1.31 15.48 1.01
CA GLU A 209 -0.85 15.85 2.35
C GLU A 209 0.49 16.61 2.26
N PHE A 210 0.44 17.79 1.64
CA PHE A 210 1.65 18.54 1.23
C PHE A 210 2.51 18.99 2.40
N VAL A 211 1.92 19.20 3.58
CA VAL A 211 2.67 19.50 4.82
C VAL A 211 3.56 18.32 5.20
N LEU A 212 2.97 17.13 5.30
CA LEU A 212 3.71 15.90 5.63
C LEU A 212 4.75 15.55 4.56
N ALA A 213 4.40 15.75 3.28
CA ALA A 213 5.33 15.55 2.17
C ALA A 213 6.56 16.47 2.30
N LYS A 214 6.34 17.77 2.56
CA LYS A 214 7.40 18.75 2.76
C LYS A 214 8.28 18.41 3.95
N ASP A 215 7.69 18.00 5.08
CA ASP A 215 8.42 17.59 6.27
C ASP A 215 9.30 16.37 6.00
N CYS A 216 8.77 15.37 5.30
CA CYS A 216 9.52 14.19 4.88
C CYS A 216 10.70 14.56 3.96
N PHE A 217 10.47 15.33 2.89
CA PHE A 217 11.56 15.73 2.00
C PHE A 217 12.60 16.63 2.70
N SER A 218 12.17 17.49 3.64
CA SER A 218 13.08 18.32 4.43
C SER A 218 13.96 17.46 5.36
N SER A 219 13.37 16.45 6.00
CA SER A 219 14.09 15.47 6.82
C SER A 219 15.08 14.66 6.00
N TYR A 220 14.68 14.22 4.78
CA TYR A 220 15.59 13.56 3.84
C TYR A 220 16.79 14.42 3.51
N VAL A 221 16.55 15.67 3.10
CA VAL A 221 17.62 16.64 2.75
C VAL A 221 18.55 16.85 3.94
N SER A 222 17.99 17.11 5.13
CA SER A 222 18.78 17.31 6.36
C SER A 222 19.63 16.10 6.72
N THR A 223 19.06 14.90 6.65
CA THR A 223 19.79 13.65 6.97
C THR A 223 20.96 13.42 6.02
N ILE A 224 20.73 13.64 4.71
CA ILE A 224 21.79 13.47 3.70
C ILE A 224 22.89 14.53 3.82
N GLU A 225 22.52 15.81 4.05
CA GLU A 225 23.51 16.90 4.15
C GLU A 225 24.33 16.84 5.44
N ASN A 226 23.77 16.30 6.53
CA ASN A 226 24.47 16.16 7.80
C ASN A 226 25.24 14.83 7.94
N SER A 227 25.14 13.91 6.98
CA SER A 227 25.88 12.65 7.03
C SER A 227 27.36 12.91 6.72
N GLU A 228 28.24 12.61 7.69
CA GLU A 228 29.73 12.65 7.50
C GLU A 228 30.20 11.52 6.58
N ILE A 229 29.35 10.51 6.33
CA ILE A 229 29.65 9.39 5.45
C ILE A 229 29.31 9.82 4.04
N THR A 230 30.30 9.93 3.17
CA THR A 230 30.13 10.02 1.72
C THR A 230 30.02 8.62 1.11
N PRO A 231 28.86 7.94 1.21
CA PRO A 231 28.50 7.01 0.15
C PRO A 231 28.19 7.88 -1.08
N GLU A 232 28.15 7.30 -2.26
CA GLU A 232 27.64 7.97 -3.44
C GLU A 232 26.24 8.53 -3.13
N ILE A 233 26.20 9.78 -2.65
CA ILE A 233 24.94 10.47 -2.33
C ILE A 233 24.14 10.40 -3.61
N PRO A 234 22.88 9.93 -3.60
CA PRO A 234 22.03 9.95 -4.78
C PRO A 234 21.71 11.40 -5.13
N ARG A 235 22.66 12.08 -5.82
CA ARG A 235 22.57 13.50 -6.15
C ARG A 235 21.25 13.86 -6.82
N GLU A 236 20.70 12.92 -7.59
CA GLU A 236 19.40 13.08 -8.25
C GLU A 236 18.24 13.09 -7.26
N LYS A 237 18.21 12.17 -6.28
CA LYS A 237 17.17 12.14 -5.24
C LYS A 237 17.20 13.42 -4.40
N LEU A 238 18.40 13.89 -4.02
CA LEU A 238 18.57 15.13 -3.26
C LEU A 238 18.08 16.36 -4.06
N LYS A 239 18.43 16.43 -5.33
CA LYS A 239 17.98 17.50 -6.23
C LYS A 239 16.47 17.47 -6.42
N GLN A 240 15.89 16.29 -6.56
CA GLN A 240 14.44 16.09 -6.69
C GLN A 240 13.71 16.54 -5.40
N ALA A 241 14.14 16.08 -4.23
CA ALA A 241 13.56 16.50 -2.95
C ALA A 241 13.58 18.03 -2.78
N LYS A 242 14.73 18.68 -3.04
CA LYS A 242 14.85 20.14 -3.00
C LYS A 242 13.96 20.85 -4.01
N LYS A 243 13.75 20.25 -5.19
CA LYS A 243 12.85 20.79 -6.21
C LYS A 243 11.41 20.76 -5.70
N ILE A 244 10.96 19.61 -5.17
CA ILE A 244 9.59 19.43 -4.66
C ILE A 244 9.30 20.38 -3.50
N ILE A 245 10.21 20.53 -2.53
CA ILE A 245 10.06 21.51 -1.43
C ILE A 245 9.84 22.92 -1.98
N ARG A 246 10.61 23.33 -2.99
CA ARG A 246 10.44 24.65 -3.61
C ARG A 246 9.10 24.78 -4.34
N GLU A 247 8.64 23.72 -5.01
CA GLU A 247 7.35 23.68 -5.69
C GLU A 247 6.20 23.81 -4.69
N ILE A 248 6.20 23.03 -3.59
CA ILE A 248 5.20 23.13 -2.53
C ILE A 248 5.15 24.56 -1.98
N ASN A 249 6.30 25.14 -1.62
CA ASN A 249 6.38 26.51 -1.07
C ASN A 249 5.92 27.56 -2.08
N SER A 250 6.31 27.44 -3.35
CA SER A 250 5.99 28.44 -4.38
C SER A 250 4.52 28.40 -4.81
N GLN A 251 3.88 27.26 -4.64
CA GLN A 251 2.48 27.05 -5.02
C GLN A 251 1.52 27.08 -3.82
N GLY A 252 2.02 27.31 -2.61
CA GLY A 252 1.21 27.35 -1.39
C GLY A 252 0.40 26.06 -1.15
N LEU A 253 0.89 24.91 -1.62
CA LEU A 253 0.18 23.63 -1.51
C LEU A 253 0.09 23.11 -0.07
N ASP A 254 0.93 23.64 0.83
CA ASP A 254 0.89 23.40 2.27
C ASP A 254 -0.12 24.31 3.01
N ASP A 255 -0.94 25.06 2.27
CA ASP A 255 -2.03 25.86 2.82
C ASP A 255 -3.17 24.94 3.31
N ASN A 256 -3.57 25.12 4.55
CA ASN A 256 -4.66 24.34 5.16
C ASN A 256 -6.00 24.52 4.44
N SER A 257 -6.25 25.68 3.84
CA SER A 257 -7.51 25.96 3.12
C SER A 257 -7.69 25.07 1.90
N PHE A 258 -6.61 24.74 1.18
CA PHE A 258 -6.65 23.79 0.07
C PHE A 258 -7.04 22.39 0.54
N ARG A 259 -6.38 21.89 1.59
CA ARG A 259 -6.66 20.56 2.14
C ARG A 259 -8.09 20.46 2.67
N GLU A 260 -8.51 21.43 3.46
CA GLU A 260 -9.87 21.47 4.00
C GLU A 260 -10.94 21.54 2.89
N ALA A 261 -10.69 22.28 1.81
CA ALA A 261 -11.59 22.33 0.65
C ALA A 261 -11.71 20.95 0.00
N TYR A 262 -10.58 20.30 -0.25
CA TYR A 262 -10.55 18.96 -0.84
C TYR A 262 -11.30 17.94 0.02
N ASP A 263 -11.05 17.93 1.34
CA ASP A 263 -11.69 17.01 2.28
C ASP A 263 -13.21 17.25 2.35
N CYS A 264 -13.67 18.49 2.36
CA CYS A 264 -15.09 18.82 2.32
C CYS A 264 -15.77 18.25 1.08
N ILE A 265 -15.18 18.44 -0.10
CA ILE A 265 -15.74 17.96 -1.38
C ILE A 265 -15.76 16.42 -1.39
N ASN A 266 -14.71 15.78 -0.90
CA ASN A 266 -14.62 14.32 -0.83
C ASN A 266 -15.69 13.72 0.10
N GLN A 267 -16.01 14.43 1.20
CA GLN A 267 -17.08 14.05 2.13
C GLN A 267 -18.50 14.42 1.66
N GLY A 268 -18.66 14.99 0.46
CA GLY A 268 -19.97 15.43 -0.06
C GLY A 268 -20.45 16.75 0.51
N LYS A 269 -19.61 17.53 1.21
CA LYS A 269 -19.87 18.89 1.67
C LYS A 269 -19.48 19.91 0.60
N ASP A 270 -20.06 19.77 -0.59
CA ASP A 270 -19.57 20.41 -1.80
C ASP A 270 -19.65 21.94 -1.76
N GLU A 271 -20.67 22.53 -1.14
CA GLU A 271 -20.79 24.00 -0.98
C GLU A 271 -19.74 24.57 0.00
N GLU A 272 -19.46 23.87 1.10
CA GLU A 272 -18.39 24.27 2.04
C GLU A 272 -17.02 24.20 1.37
N GLY A 273 -16.77 23.09 0.66
CA GLY A 273 -15.53 22.91 -0.13
C GLY A 273 -15.38 23.97 -1.21
N LEU A 274 -16.50 24.34 -1.90
CA LEU A 274 -16.53 25.41 -2.90
C LEU A 274 -16.13 26.76 -2.32
N SER A 275 -16.58 27.11 -1.10
CA SER A 275 -16.18 28.35 -0.44
C SER A 275 -14.69 28.37 -0.14
N LYS A 276 -14.19 27.31 0.50
CA LYS A 276 -12.78 27.23 0.90
C LYS A 276 -11.82 27.24 -0.31
N ILE A 277 -12.17 26.57 -1.40
CA ILE A 277 -11.29 26.54 -2.58
C ILE A 277 -11.25 27.89 -3.31
N ARG A 278 -12.32 28.68 -3.22
CA ARG A 278 -12.30 30.05 -3.75
C ARG A 278 -11.33 30.93 -2.97
N ASP A 279 -11.34 30.86 -1.65
CA ASP A 279 -10.43 31.62 -0.79
C ASP A 279 -8.96 31.22 -1.10
N PHE A 280 -8.70 29.92 -1.32
CA PHE A 280 -7.39 29.45 -1.75
C PHE A 280 -6.98 30.02 -3.10
N ILE A 281 -7.88 30.02 -4.10
CA ILE A 281 -7.57 30.53 -5.45
C ILE A 281 -7.32 32.04 -5.43
N GLU A 282 -8.02 32.80 -4.59
CA GLU A 282 -7.73 34.25 -4.41
C GLU A 282 -6.30 34.49 -3.98
N SER A 283 -5.78 33.66 -3.07
CA SER A 283 -4.39 33.72 -2.58
C SER A 283 -3.38 33.12 -3.56
N HIS A 284 -3.79 32.09 -4.30
CA HIS A 284 -2.93 31.27 -5.16
C HIS A 284 -3.50 31.09 -6.60
N PRO A 285 -3.73 32.21 -7.36
CA PRO A 285 -4.46 32.15 -8.63
C PRO A 285 -3.77 31.38 -9.76
N LYS A 286 -2.47 31.10 -9.61
CA LYS A 286 -1.66 30.35 -10.61
C LYS A 286 -1.51 28.86 -10.30
N VAL A 287 -2.11 28.39 -9.22
CA VAL A 287 -2.04 26.99 -8.81
C VAL A 287 -3.13 26.20 -9.50
N TRP A 288 -2.77 25.38 -10.49
CA TRP A 288 -3.73 24.62 -11.29
C TRP A 288 -4.59 23.67 -10.44
N ASN A 289 -4.02 23.10 -9.35
CA ASN A 289 -4.76 22.23 -8.43
C ASN A 289 -5.98 22.91 -7.80
N GLY A 290 -5.88 24.21 -7.48
CA GLY A 290 -7.01 24.98 -6.96
C GLY A 290 -8.16 25.04 -7.97
N TRP A 291 -7.85 25.33 -9.20
CA TRP A 291 -8.83 25.39 -10.31
C TRP A 291 -9.43 24.01 -10.61
N PHE A 292 -8.64 22.94 -10.52
CA PHE A 292 -9.15 21.57 -10.66
C PHE A 292 -10.16 21.23 -9.56
N VAL A 293 -9.83 21.50 -8.28
CA VAL A 293 -10.72 21.23 -7.15
C VAL A 293 -11.98 22.08 -7.23
N LEU A 294 -11.88 23.34 -7.71
CA LEU A 294 -13.05 24.19 -7.99
C LEU A 294 -13.95 23.57 -9.06
N GLY A 295 -13.38 23.12 -10.18
CA GLY A 295 -14.12 22.49 -11.26
C GLY A 295 -14.83 21.20 -10.80
N TRP A 296 -14.15 20.39 -10.01
CA TRP A 296 -14.71 19.18 -9.42
C TRP A 296 -15.88 19.47 -8.48
N ALA A 297 -15.75 20.47 -7.58
CA ALA A 297 -16.85 20.90 -6.72
C ALA A 297 -18.07 21.40 -7.52
N LEU A 298 -17.84 22.25 -8.51
CA LEU A 298 -18.89 22.80 -9.36
C LEU A 298 -19.63 21.70 -10.14
N ARG A 299 -18.90 20.72 -10.69
CA ARG A 299 -19.50 19.56 -11.35
C ARG A 299 -20.39 18.75 -10.38
N LYS A 300 -19.92 18.48 -9.16
CA LYS A 300 -20.71 17.76 -8.13
C LYS A 300 -21.99 18.51 -7.75
N LEU A 301 -21.95 19.84 -7.79
CA LEU A 301 -23.12 20.70 -7.58
C LEU A 301 -24.03 20.85 -8.82
N GLY A 302 -23.74 20.14 -9.92
CA GLY A 302 -24.51 20.24 -11.16
C GLY A 302 -24.27 21.52 -11.97
N ARG A 303 -23.27 22.34 -11.59
CA ARG A 303 -22.89 23.57 -12.26
C ARG A 303 -21.87 23.28 -13.37
N PHE A 304 -22.29 22.50 -14.36
CA PHE A 304 -21.39 21.89 -15.35
C PHE A 304 -20.66 22.90 -16.23
N ALA A 305 -21.34 24.00 -16.65
CA ALA A 305 -20.70 25.04 -17.45
C ALA A 305 -19.58 25.76 -16.67
N ASP A 306 -19.87 26.15 -15.43
CA ASP A 306 -18.87 26.79 -14.55
C ASP A 306 -17.74 25.83 -14.20
N GLY A 307 -18.08 24.54 -14.00
CA GLY A 307 -17.11 23.47 -13.74
C GLY A 307 -16.15 23.29 -14.91
N LEU A 308 -16.66 23.30 -16.15
CA LEU A 308 -15.85 23.23 -17.37
C LEU A 308 -14.88 24.41 -17.47
N GLU A 309 -15.37 25.64 -17.23
CA GLU A 309 -14.52 26.85 -17.23
C GLU A 309 -13.37 26.74 -16.22
N ALA A 310 -13.67 26.27 -15.00
CA ALA A 310 -12.64 26.10 -13.97
C ALA A 310 -11.61 25.01 -14.36
N LEU A 311 -12.04 23.90 -14.96
CA LEU A 311 -11.14 22.84 -15.43
C LEU A 311 -10.28 23.30 -16.63
N GLU A 312 -10.80 24.16 -17.50
CA GLU A 312 -10.03 24.78 -18.57
C GLU A 312 -8.94 25.71 -18.00
N LYS A 313 -9.27 26.49 -16.98
CA LYS A 313 -8.28 27.29 -16.25
C LYS A 313 -7.22 26.44 -15.60
N ALA A 314 -7.57 25.27 -15.06
CA ALA A 314 -6.57 24.34 -14.53
C ALA A 314 -5.56 23.91 -15.62
N VAL A 315 -6.07 23.62 -16.84
CA VAL A 315 -5.19 23.28 -17.99
C VAL A 315 -4.33 24.48 -18.40
N GLU A 316 -4.90 25.69 -18.48
CA GLU A 316 -4.14 26.92 -18.79
C GLU A 316 -3.02 27.19 -17.78
N MET A 317 -3.23 26.83 -16.50
CA MET A 317 -2.22 26.97 -15.43
C MET A 317 -1.22 25.81 -15.43
N GLY A 318 -1.25 24.91 -16.40
CA GLY A 318 -0.29 23.82 -16.57
C GLY A 318 -0.73 22.48 -15.96
N GLY A 319 -1.98 22.33 -15.56
CA GLY A 319 -2.55 21.05 -15.11
C GLY A 319 -2.65 20.07 -16.27
N VAL A 320 -1.98 18.91 -16.12
CA VAL A 320 -2.05 17.80 -17.09
C VAL A 320 -2.32 16.53 -16.28
N SER A 321 -3.52 15.97 -16.40
CA SER A 321 -3.86 14.66 -15.80
C SER A 321 -5.09 14.07 -16.46
N SER A 322 -5.18 12.74 -16.44
CA SER A 322 -6.36 11.96 -16.83
C SER A 322 -7.61 12.35 -15.99
N ASP A 323 -7.43 12.72 -14.73
CA ASP A 323 -8.51 13.21 -13.86
C ASP A 323 -9.14 14.50 -14.41
N ILE A 324 -8.34 15.48 -14.85
CA ILE A 324 -8.85 16.73 -15.45
C ILE A 324 -9.66 16.40 -16.71
N GLN A 325 -9.12 15.55 -17.58
CA GLN A 325 -9.79 15.15 -18.82
C GLN A 325 -11.10 14.42 -18.52
N ASN A 326 -11.11 13.52 -17.53
CA ASN A 326 -12.31 12.81 -17.10
C ASN A 326 -13.39 13.75 -16.54
N GLU A 327 -13.03 14.69 -15.67
CA GLU A 327 -13.98 15.67 -15.11
C GLU A 327 -14.52 16.64 -16.18
N LYS A 328 -13.67 17.11 -17.11
CA LYS A 328 -14.09 17.88 -18.28
C LYS A 328 -15.10 17.12 -19.13
N ALA A 329 -14.81 15.85 -19.41
CA ALA A 329 -15.69 15.01 -20.21
C ALA A 329 -17.08 14.85 -19.57
N ILE A 330 -17.14 14.69 -18.23
CA ILE A 330 -18.43 14.62 -17.53
C ILE A 330 -19.19 15.95 -17.69
N CYS A 331 -18.53 17.09 -17.51
CA CYS A 331 -19.16 18.39 -17.72
C CYS A 331 -19.66 18.55 -19.16
N LEU A 332 -18.87 18.16 -20.16
CA LEU A 332 -19.24 18.22 -21.57
C LEU A 332 -20.43 17.29 -21.90
N MET A 333 -20.47 16.09 -21.33
CA MET A 333 -21.63 15.19 -21.50
C MET A 333 -22.90 15.80 -20.96
N GLU A 334 -22.86 16.46 -19.82
CA GLU A 334 -24.04 17.07 -19.19
C GLU A 334 -24.45 18.37 -19.86
N THR A 335 -23.55 19.07 -20.54
CA THR A 335 -23.85 20.24 -21.36
C THR A 335 -24.23 19.87 -22.82
N GLY A 336 -24.15 18.60 -23.21
CA GLY A 336 -24.57 18.06 -24.50
C GLY A 336 -23.49 18.02 -25.58
N ASP A 337 -22.27 18.43 -25.32
CA ASP A 337 -21.16 18.31 -26.28
C ASP A 337 -20.49 16.90 -26.17
N LEU A 338 -21.20 15.91 -26.74
CA LEU A 338 -20.77 14.52 -26.70
C LEU A 338 -19.49 14.26 -27.52
N ASP A 339 -19.23 15.06 -28.56
CA ASP A 339 -18.02 14.88 -29.40
C ASP A 339 -16.78 15.33 -28.69
N SER A 340 -16.81 16.46 -27.98
CA SER A 340 -15.71 16.93 -27.17
C SER A 340 -15.49 16.03 -25.96
N ALA A 341 -16.57 15.56 -25.31
CA ALA A 341 -16.47 14.59 -24.21
C ALA A 341 -15.74 13.31 -24.64
N ARG A 342 -16.03 12.79 -25.83
CA ARG A 342 -15.36 11.62 -26.39
C ARG A 342 -13.84 11.86 -26.59
N LYS A 343 -13.46 13.04 -27.06
CA LYS A 343 -12.04 13.38 -27.24
C LYS A 343 -11.29 13.38 -25.91
N GLU A 344 -11.86 14.01 -24.89
CA GLU A 344 -11.28 14.06 -23.54
C GLU A 344 -11.15 12.67 -22.93
N LEU A 345 -12.21 11.85 -22.93
CA LEU A 345 -12.14 10.48 -22.39
C LEU A 345 -11.18 9.59 -23.18
N SER A 346 -11.11 9.75 -24.51
CA SER A 346 -10.17 8.98 -25.33
C SER A 346 -8.72 9.38 -25.06
N ALA A 347 -8.46 10.63 -24.68
CA ALA A 347 -7.15 11.09 -24.27
C ALA A 347 -6.79 10.51 -22.88
N ALA A 348 -7.70 10.60 -21.93
CA ALA A 348 -7.53 10.00 -20.60
C ALA A 348 -7.29 8.48 -20.66
N LEU A 349 -8.05 7.76 -21.49
CA LEU A 349 -7.88 6.31 -21.66
C LEU A 349 -6.51 5.91 -22.25
N ARG A 350 -5.90 6.77 -23.08
CA ARG A 350 -4.55 6.51 -23.61
C ARG A 350 -3.48 6.62 -22.53
N GLU A 351 -3.69 7.48 -21.55
CA GLU A 351 -2.78 7.63 -20.41
C GLU A 351 -3.00 6.51 -19.39
N GLU A 352 -4.27 6.13 -19.16
CA GLU A 352 -4.67 5.11 -18.18
C GLU A 352 -5.61 4.06 -18.81
N PRO A 353 -5.07 3.09 -19.57
CA PRO A 353 -5.89 2.16 -20.37
C PRO A 353 -6.82 1.25 -19.55
N GLU A 354 -6.49 0.98 -18.30
CA GLU A 354 -7.25 0.08 -17.42
C GLU A 354 -8.06 0.82 -16.35
N ASN A 355 -8.18 2.15 -16.45
CA ASN A 355 -8.95 2.92 -15.48
C ASN A 355 -10.46 2.71 -15.66
N ILE A 356 -11.05 1.95 -14.75
CA ILE A 356 -12.46 1.57 -14.75
C ILE A 356 -13.39 2.78 -14.80
N LYS A 357 -13.04 3.90 -14.11
CA LYS A 357 -13.86 5.11 -14.11
C LYS A 357 -13.94 5.73 -15.51
N ILE A 358 -12.82 5.80 -16.22
CA ILE A 358 -12.74 6.35 -17.58
C ILE A 358 -13.51 5.44 -18.54
N ILE A 359 -13.32 4.11 -18.45
CA ILE A 359 -14.02 3.13 -19.29
C ILE A 359 -15.53 3.18 -19.03
N SER A 360 -15.96 3.27 -17.76
CA SER A 360 -17.37 3.43 -17.40
C SER A 360 -17.96 4.71 -17.97
N ASN A 361 -17.24 5.85 -17.92
CA ASN A 361 -17.69 7.11 -18.49
C ASN A 361 -17.79 7.06 -20.02
N LEU A 362 -16.93 6.30 -20.71
CA LEU A 362 -17.10 6.02 -22.15
C LEU A 362 -18.36 5.21 -22.43
N GLY A 363 -18.69 4.24 -21.58
CA GLY A 363 -19.94 3.50 -21.65
C GLY A 363 -21.17 4.42 -21.48
N VAL A 364 -21.15 5.30 -20.48
CA VAL A 364 -22.22 6.30 -20.25
C VAL A 364 -22.33 7.27 -21.44
N LEU A 365 -21.22 7.73 -21.96
CA LEU A 365 -21.17 8.60 -23.15
C LEU A 365 -21.81 7.91 -24.38
N ALA A 366 -21.51 6.64 -24.58
CA ALA A 366 -22.09 5.87 -25.69
C ALA A 366 -23.61 5.73 -25.54
N LEU A 367 -24.13 5.51 -24.32
CA LEU A 367 -25.56 5.52 -24.04
C LEU A 367 -26.20 6.86 -24.36
N LYS A 368 -25.61 7.98 -23.92
CA LYS A 368 -26.10 9.33 -24.23
C LYS A 368 -26.11 9.61 -25.74
N ALA A 369 -25.18 8.99 -26.48
CA ALA A 369 -25.12 9.09 -27.96
C ALA A 369 -26.04 8.09 -28.68
N GLY A 370 -26.85 7.28 -27.98
CA GLY A 370 -27.73 6.27 -28.57
C GLY A 370 -27.00 5.05 -29.15
N LYS A 371 -25.78 4.77 -28.74
CA LYS A 371 -24.92 3.69 -29.25
C LYS A 371 -24.86 2.53 -28.24
N GLU A 372 -25.95 1.79 -28.12
CA GLU A 372 -26.11 0.74 -27.11
C GLU A 372 -25.09 -0.37 -27.22
N ASP A 373 -24.73 -0.83 -28.44
CA ASP A 373 -23.74 -1.88 -28.65
C ASP A 373 -22.33 -1.45 -28.18
N GLU A 374 -21.97 -0.19 -28.47
CA GLU A 374 -20.70 0.40 -28.02
C GLU A 374 -20.65 0.52 -26.49
N ALA A 375 -21.76 0.97 -25.87
CA ALA A 375 -21.88 1.04 -24.42
C ALA A 375 -21.73 -0.33 -23.76
N ALA A 376 -22.42 -1.34 -24.31
CA ALA A 376 -22.33 -2.71 -23.81
C ALA A 376 -20.89 -3.26 -23.89
N ALA A 377 -20.13 -2.91 -24.93
CA ALA A 377 -18.73 -3.31 -25.04
C ALA A 377 -17.88 -2.72 -23.90
N PHE A 378 -18.00 -1.42 -23.63
CA PHE A 378 -17.29 -0.76 -22.52
C PHE A 378 -17.67 -1.36 -21.17
N PHE A 379 -18.95 -1.59 -20.89
CA PHE A 379 -19.36 -2.18 -19.61
C PHE A 379 -18.94 -3.64 -19.45
N ARG A 380 -18.80 -4.42 -20.54
CA ARG A 380 -18.16 -5.75 -20.45
C ARG A 380 -16.69 -5.63 -20.05
N THR A 381 -15.93 -4.71 -20.65
CA THR A 381 -14.54 -4.45 -20.26
C THR A 381 -14.46 -4.04 -18.78
N VAL A 382 -15.40 -3.22 -18.29
CA VAL A 382 -15.47 -2.88 -16.86
C VAL A 382 -15.65 -4.14 -16.01
N LEU A 383 -16.53 -5.09 -16.40
CA LEU A 383 -16.75 -6.33 -15.64
C LEU A 383 -15.59 -7.32 -15.75
N GLU A 384 -14.79 -7.25 -16.81
CA GLU A 384 -13.54 -8.02 -16.91
C GLU A 384 -12.50 -7.52 -15.90
N LEU A 385 -12.42 -6.20 -15.69
CA LEU A 385 -11.51 -5.57 -14.73
C LEU A 385 -12.04 -5.60 -13.29
N ASP A 386 -13.33 -5.34 -13.10
CA ASP A 386 -14.04 -5.44 -11.82
C ASP A 386 -15.38 -6.18 -11.96
N PRO A 387 -15.38 -7.49 -11.72
CA PRO A 387 -16.61 -8.29 -11.78
C PRO A 387 -17.71 -7.85 -10.80
N SER A 388 -17.38 -6.98 -9.84
CA SER A 388 -18.36 -6.50 -8.84
C SER A 388 -19.02 -5.16 -9.20
N ASP A 389 -18.53 -4.45 -10.23
CA ASP A 389 -18.97 -3.10 -10.57
C ASP A 389 -20.51 -2.99 -10.71
N PRO A 390 -21.16 -2.14 -9.90
CA PRO A 390 -22.62 -2.07 -9.86
C PRO A 390 -23.21 -1.38 -11.10
N LEU A 391 -22.49 -0.41 -11.69
CA LEU A 391 -22.94 0.36 -12.85
C LEU A 391 -22.98 -0.54 -14.09
N ALA A 392 -21.88 -1.24 -14.36
CA ALA A 392 -21.80 -2.15 -15.49
C ALA A 392 -22.80 -3.31 -15.38
N LYS A 393 -22.99 -3.87 -14.16
CA LYS A 393 -24.03 -4.87 -13.91
C LYS A 393 -25.44 -4.35 -14.15
N HIS A 394 -25.70 -3.08 -13.86
CA HIS A 394 -27.01 -2.48 -14.08
C HIS A 394 -27.34 -2.37 -15.58
N TYR A 395 -26.37 -1.96 -16.39
CA TYR A 395 -26.55 -1.72 -17.81
C TYR A 395 -26.47 -2.98 -18.70
N LEU A 396 -25.93 -4.08 -18.20
CA LEU A 396 -25.84 -5.35 -18.94
C LEU A 396 -26.90 -6.37 -18.54
N LYS A 397 -27.86 -5.99 -17.68
CA LYS A 397 -29.05 -6.79 -17.37
C LYS A 397 -30.10 -6.65 -18.46
#